data_4e526d95a7bb5d01c83559b5756d3ec5
#
_entry.id   4e526d95a7bb5d01c83559b5756d3ec5
#
_cell.length_a   1.000
_cell.length_b   1.000
_cell.length_c   1.000
_cell.angle_alpha   90.00
_cell.angle_beta   90.00
_cell.angle_gamma   90.00
#
_symmetry.space_group_name_H-M   'P 1'
#
loop_
_entity.id
_entity.type
_entity.pdbx_description
1 polymer ?
#
loop_
_entity_poly.entity_id
_entity_poly.type
_entity_poly.pdbx_seq_one_letter_code
_entity_poly.pdbx_strand_id
1 'polypeptide(L)'
;YVEFIYHRYEFAEYNFYGGLICAMAFEKKLSPAMPYLKKLKVHLKKLKLWAGNCPENFEPLYLLLQAELARISGSPGNTATLYEKAIQSADKYLFINIKGLANELAGRFHFQSANAIIAKTYLDNARHAYLQWGAILKVKYLEKEFGSVLGKSILEETSENTVTGSLQNADMNLVLETSNAINNAKDIDRVIEKLMQIV
;
A
#
# COMPACT_ATOMS: atom_id res chain seq x y z
N TYR A 1 -1.48 -20.14 19.87
CA TYR A 1 -0.90 -18.86 19.43
C TYR A 1 -1.94 -17.91 18.82
N VAL A 2 -2.98 -18.41 18.16
CA VAL A 2 -4.01 -17.58 17.49
C VAL A 2 -4.96 -16.94 18.50
N GLU A 3 -5.27 -17.60 19.62
CA GLU A 3 -6.22 -17.08 20.63
C GLU A 3 -5.74 -15.79 21.33
N PHE A 4 -4.44 -15.58 21.46
CA PHE A 4 -3.86 -14.37 22.07
C PHE A 4 -3.95 -13.11 21.21
N ILE A 5 -4.21 -13.26 19.91
CA ILE A 5 -4.19 -12.16 18.92
C ILE A 5 -5.60 -11.62 18.64
N TYR A 6 -6.66 -12.32 19.08
CA TYR A 6 -8.06 -12.01 18.73
C TYR A 6 -8.55 -10.61 19.11
N HIS A 7 -7.91 -9.95 20.07
CA HIS A 7 -8.30 -8.61 20.55
C HIS A 7 -7.33 -7.51 20.13
N ARG A 8 -6.38 -7.80 19.24
CA ARG A 8 -5.35 -6.86 18.78
C ARG A 8 -5.58 -6.44 17.33
N TYR A 9 -5.15 -5.23 17.00
CA TYR A 9 -5.18 -4.71 15.62
C TYR A 9 -4.41 -5.61 14.65
N GLU A 10 -3.33 -6.25 15.10
CA GLU A 10 -2.53 -7.20 14.33
C GLU A 10 -3.36 -8.36 13.76
N PHE A 11 -4.48 -8.70 14.42
CA PHE A 11 -5.39 -9.72 13.89
C PHE A 11 -6.17 -9.21 12.66
N ALA A 12 -6.46 -7.92 12.60
CA ALA A 12 -7.05 -7.32 11.39
C ALA A 12 -6.04 -7.31 10.24
N GLU A 13 -4.79 -6.94 10.52
CA GLU A 13 -3.69 -6.99 9.54
C GLU A 13 -3.46 -8.42 9.04
N TYR A 14 -3.43 -9.40 9.93
CA TYR A 14 -3.34 -10.83 9.55
C TYR A 14 -4.45 -11.23 8.58
N ASN A 15 -5.69 -10.82 8.85
CA ASN A 15 -6.81 -11.15 7.95
C ASN A 15 -6.73 -10.35 6.63
N PHE A 16 -6.28 -9.13 6.66
CA PHE A 16 -6.11 -8.30 5.47
C PHE A 16 -5.01 -8.84 4.56
N TYR A 17 -3.78 -8.93 5.06
CA TYR A 17 -2.65 -9.43 4.26
C TYR A 17 -2.81 -10.90 3.89
N GLY A 18 -3.35 -11.73 4.79
CA GLY A 18 -3.70 -13.12 4.49
C GLY A 18 -4.70 -13.24 3.35
N GLY A 19 -5.68 -12.33 3.31
CA GLY A 19 -6.63 -12.21 2.20
C GLY A 19 -5.96 -11.82 0.89
N LEU A 20 -5.08 -10.81 0.89
CA LEU A 20 -4.32 -10.40 -0.30
C LEU A 20 -3.43 -11.53 -0.84
N ILE A 21 -2.73 -12.23 0.04
CA ILE A 21 -1.92 -13.41 -0.34
C ILE A 21 -2.80 -14.48 -0.99
N CYS A 22 -3.98 -14.74 -0.43
CA CYS A 22 -4.93 -15.71 -1.01
C CYS A 22 -5.43 -15.27 -2.39
N ALA A 23 -5.69 -13.97 -2.61
CA ALA A 23 -6.07 -13.44 -3.91
C ALA A 23 -4.96 -13.65 -4.95
N MET A 24 -3.71 -13.29 -4.61
CA MET A 24 -2.54 -13.50 -5.47
C MET A 24 -2.30 -14.99 -5.77
N ALA A 25 -2.42 -15.87 -4.77
CA ALA A 25 -2.22 -17.31 -4.95
C ALA A 25 -3.27 -17.92 -5.88
N PHE A 26 -4.53 -17.47 -5.77
CA PHE A 26 -5.62 -17.87 -6.65
C PHE A 26 -5.37 -17.40 -8.09
N GLU A 27 -5.00 -16.13 -8.29
CA GLU A 27 -4.69 -15.55 -9.60
C GLU A 27 -3.54 -16.28 -10.29
N LYS A 28 -2.47 -16.58 -9.56
CA LYS A 28 -1.30 -17.34 -10.06
C LYS A 28 -1.59 -18.83 -10.25
N LYS A 29 -2.83 -19.27 -10.01
CA LYS A 29 -3.27 -20.66 -10.15
C LYS A 29 -2.37 -21.64 -9.37
N LEU A 30 -1.89 -21.24 -8.20
CA LEU A 30 -1.14 -22.14 -7.33
C LEU A 30 -2.04 -23.32 -6.95
N SER A 31 -1.55 -24.53 -7.17
CA SER A 31 -2.35 -25.74 -6.95
C SER A 31 -2.33 -26.18 -5.47
N PRO A 32 -3.51 -26.51 -4.89
CA PRO A 32 -4.87 -26.35 -5.42
C PRO A 32 -5.39 -24.90 -5.24
N ALA A 33 -5.97 -24.30 -6.29
CA ALA A 33 -6.39 -22.89 -6.28
C ALA A 33 -7.65 -22.61 -5.43
N MET A 34 -8.63 -23.51 -5.46
CA MET A 34 -9.94 -23.33 -4.77
C MET A 34 -9.86 -23.09 -3.25
N PRO A 35 -8.98 -23.71 -2.47
CA PRO A 35 -8.79 -23.40 -1.07
C PRO A 35 -8.42 -21.94 -0.80
N TYR A 36 -7.64 -21.30 -1.67
CA TYR A 36 -7.26 -19.88 -1.52
C TYR A 36 -8.48 -18.97 -1.65
N LEU A 37 -9.37 -19.22 -2.62
CA LEU A 37 -10.59 -18.43 -2.78
C LEU A 37 -11.53 -18.60 -1.56
N LYS A 38 -11.64 -19.82 -1.01
CA LYS A 38 -12.40 -20.05 0.21
C LYS A 38 -11.82 -19.30 1.42
N LYS A 39 -10.51 -19.35 1.61
CA LYS A 39 -9.80 -18.60 2.67
C LYS A 39 -9.97 -17.09 2.51
N LEU A 40 -9.81 -16.56 1.30
CA LEU A 40 -10.05 -15.14 1.00
C LEU A 40 -11.44 -14.70 1.46
N LYS A 41 -12.49 -15.45 1.12
CA LYS A 41 -13.86 -15.16 1.56
C LYS A 41 -14.03 -15.19 3.09
N VAL A 42 -13.31 -16.06 3.78
CA VAL A 42 -13.30 -16.11 5.27
C VAL A 42 -12.67 -14.84 5.84
N HIS A 43 -11.50 -14.43 5.32
CA HIS A 43 -10.85 -13.19 5.73
C HIS A 43 -11.73 -11.96 5.48
N LEU A 44 -12.33 -11.88 4.29
CA LEU A 44 -13.23 -10.81 3.91
C LEU A 44 -14.46 -10.72 4.83
N LYS A 45 -15.06 -11.86 5.20
CA LYS A 45 -16.22 -11.91 6.13
C LYS A 45 -15.87 -11.28 7.49
N LYS A 46 -14.68 -11.54 8.02
CA LYS A 46 -14.23 -10.97 9.29
C LYS A 46 -14.03 -9.46 9.18
N LEU A 47 -13.31 -8.99 8.15
CA LEU A 47 -13.11 -7.56 7.92
C LEU A 47 -14.44 -6.83 7.71
N LYS A 48 -15.41 -7.44 7.01
CA LYS A 48 -16.75 -6.88 6.83
C LYS A 48 -17.46 -6.66 8.16
N LEU A 49 -17.38 -7.63 9.07
CA LEU A 49 -18.00 -7.53 10.39
C LEU A 49 -17.37 -6.38 11.20
N TRP A 50 -16.05 -6.28 11.18
CA TRP A 50 -15.35 -5.22 11.92
C TRP A 50 -15.56 -3.85 11.31
N ALA A 51 -15.56 -3.73 9.99
CA ALA A 51 -15.87 -2.48 9.28
C ALA A 51 -17.30 -2.00 9.56
N GLY A 52 -18.25 -2.91 9.79
CA GLY A 52 -19.60 -2.57 10.21
C GLY A 52 -19.69 -2.02 11.64
N ASN A 53 -18.79 -2.44 12.52
CA ASN A 53 -18.77 -2.02 13.93
C ASN A 53 -17.87 -0.80 14.18
N CYS A 54 -16.78 -0.68 13.43
CA CYS A 54 -15.76 0.37 13.58
C CYS A 54 -15.18 0.70 12.18
N PRO A 55 -15.95 1.44 11.35
CA PRO A 55 -15.55 1.73 9.97
C PRO A 55 -14.22 2.52 9.90
N GLU A 56 -13.99 3.43 10.84
CA GLU A 56 -12.78 4.25 10.92
C GLU A 56 -11.49 3.42 10.97
N ASN A 57 -11.53 2.20 11.51
CA ASN A 57 -10.35 1.33 11.64
C ASN A 57 -10.27 0.24 10.57
N PHE A 58 -11.40 -0.19 10.02
CA PHE A 58 -11.42 -1.43 9.23
C PHE A 58 -12.03 -1.29 7.83
N GLU A 59 -12.78 -0.21 7.55
CA GLU A 59 -13.41 -0.03 6.25
C GLU A 59 -12.42 0.02 5.08
N PRO A 60 -11.26 0.74 5.19
CA PRO A 60 -10.28 0.75 4.11
C PRO A 60 -9.75 -0.64 3.78
N LEU A 61 -9.47 -1.45 4.80
CA LEU A 61 -8.97 -2.81 4.65
C LEU A 61 -10.02 -3.72 3.99
N TYR A 62 -11.28 -3.61 4.47
CA TYR A 62 -12.40 -4.37 3.92
C TYR A 62 -12.65 -4.06 2.45
N LEU A 63 -12.73 -2.76 2.10
CA LEU A 63 -13.03 -2.32 0.73
C LEU A 63 -11.92 -2.73 -0.25
N LEU A 64 -10.65 -2.61 0.16
CA LEU A 64 -9.52 -3.01 -0.66
C LEU A 64 -9.52 -4.53 -0.90
N LEU A 65 -9.75 -5.32 0.13
CA LEU A 65 -9.84 -6.78 -0.04
C LEU A 65 -11.07 -7.20 -0.86
N GLN A 66 -12.18 -6.45 -0.77
CA GLN A 66 -13.36 -6.66 -1.60
C GLN A 66 -13.08 -6.33 -3.07
N ALA A 67 -12.30 -5.28 -3.35
CA ALA A 67 -11.85 -4.94 -4.71
C ALA A 67 -11.02 -6.08 -5.32
N GLU A 68 -10.10 -6.64 -4.55
CA GLU A 68 -9.28 -7.78 -4.99
C GLU A 68 -10.13 -9.04 -5.27
N LEU A 69 -11.13 -9.32 -4.44
CA LEU A 69 -12.06 -10.42 -4.73
C LEU A 69 -12.85 -10.17 -6.03
N ALA A 70 -13.33 -8.94 -6.26
CA ALA A 70 -14.05 -8.58 -7.48
C ALA A 70 -13.14 -8.71 -8.71
N ARG A 71 -11.88 -8.27 -8.60
CA ARG A 71 -10.87 -8.36 -9.66
C ARG A 71 -10.64 -9.80 -10.11
N ILE A 72 -10.34 -10.69 -9.17
CA ILE A 72 -10.08 -12.11 -9.50
C ILE A 72 -11.35 -12.88 -9.90
N SER A 73 -12.53 -12.32 -9.61
CA SER A 73 -13.83 -12.89 -10.03
C SER A 73 -14.28 -12.41 -11.42
N GLY A 74 -13.50 -11.56 -12.09
CA GLY A 74 -13.79 -11.09 -13.45
C GLY A 74 -14.93 -10.07 -13.53
N SER A 75 -15.06 -9.16 -12.54
CA SER A 75 -16.10 -8.11 -12.51
C SER A 75 -15.49 -6.71 -12.65
N PRO A 76 -14.97 -6.30 -13.83
CA PRO A 76 -14.11 -5.13 -13.96
C PRO A 76 -14.77 -3.80 -13.56
N GLY A 77 -16.04 -3.56 -13.89
CA GLY A 77 -16.75 -2.33 -13.51
C GLY A 77 -16.91 -2.19 -12.00
N ASN A 78 -17.24 -3.28 -11.31
CA ASN A 78 -17.34 -3.29 -9.86
C ASN A 78 -15.96 -3.16 -9.21
N THR A 79 -14.92 -3.74 -9.81
CA THR A 79 -13.54 -3.67 -9.34
C THR A 79 -13.03 -2.23 -9.29
N ALA A 80 -13.17 -1.47 -10.36
CA ALA A 80 -12.76 -0.07 -10.41
C ALA A 80 -13.47 0.77 -9.34
N THR A 81 -14.79 0.62 -9.21
CA THR A 81 -15.58 1.32 -8.19
C THR A 81 -15.14 0.97 -6.77
N LEU A 82 -14.78 -0.28 -6.50
CA LEU A 82 -14.34 -0.72 -5.17
C LEU A 82 -12.94 -0.19 -4.83
N TYR A 83 -12.02 -0.11 -5.81
CA TYR A 83 -10.73 0.54 -5.58
C TYR A 83 -10.89 2.01 -5.24
N GLU A 84 -11.75 2.74 -5.98
CA GLU A 84 -12.06 4.14 -5.65
C GLU A 84 -12.60 4.30 -4.22
N LYS A 85 -13.55 3.47 -3.82
CA LYS A 85 -14.08 3.48 -2.46
C LYS A 85 -13.00 3.18 -1.42
N ALA A 86 -12.11 2.23 -1.70
CA ALA A 86 -11.01 1.89 -0.80
C ALA A 86 -10.02 3.06 -0.65
N ILE A 87 -9.68 3.75 -1.75
CA ILE A 87 -8.82 4.92 -1.75
C ILE A 87 -9.47 6.08 -0.96
N GLN A 88 -10.73 6.38 -1.22
CA GLN A 88 -11.48 7.43 -0.52
C GLN A 88 -11.61 7.14 0.98
N SER A 89 -11.89 5.88 1.35
CA SER A 89 -11.97 5.47 2.75
C SER A 89 -10.60 5.54 3.44
N ALA A 90 -9.52 5.12 2.76
CA ALA A 90 -8.17 5.22 3.28
C ALA A 90 -7.72 6.68 3.46
N ASP A 91 -8.11 7.57 2.56
CA ASP A 91 -7.85 9.01 2.69
C ASP A 91 -8.62 9.62 3.84
N LYS A 92 -9.92 9.35 3.93
CA LYS A 92 -10.82 9.83 4.99
C LYS A 92 -10.32 9.47 6.39
N TYR A 93 -9.81 8.27 6.56
CA TYR A 93 -9.37 7.74 7.86
C TYR A 93 -7.84 7.78 8.05
N LEU A 94 -7.12 8.49 7.16
CA LEU A 94 -5.67 8.75 7.24
C LEU A 94 -4.79 7.48 7.21
N PHE A 95 -5.24 6.43 6.53
CA PHE A 95 -4.47 5.21 6.29
C PHE A 95 -3.55 5.37 5.07
N ILE A 96 -2.48 6.15 5.21
CA ILE A 96 -1.55 6.48 4.11
C ILE A 96 -0.97 5.23 3.45
N ASN A 97 -0.58 4.22 4.23
CA ASN A 97 -0.07 2.94 3.74
C ASN A 97 -1.10 2.19 2.89
N ILE A 98 -2.36 2.15 3.34
CA ILE A 98 -3.46 1.50 2.60
C ILE A 98 -3.86 2.32 1.38
N LYS A 99 -3.84 3.66 1.46
CA LYS A 99 -4.05 4.57 0.33
C LYS A 99 -3.00 4.30 -0.77
N GLY A 100 -1.73 4.17 -0.39
CA GLY A 100 -0.66 3.81 -1.32
C GLY A 100 -0.90 2.46 -1.98
N LEU A 101 -1.21 1.43 -1.18
CA LEU A 101 -1.47 0.08 -1.69
C LEU A 101 -2.72 0.01 -2.58
N ALA A 102 -3.81 0.70 -2.22
CA ALA A 102 -5.03 0.73 -3.02
C ALA A 102 -4.80 1.40 -4.38
N ASN A 103 -4.06 2.52 -4.41
CA ASN A 103 -3.65 3.16 -5.66
C ASN A 103 -2.73 2.26 -6.50
N GLU A 104 -1.76 1.58 -5.89
CA GLU A 104 -0.89 0.62 -6.60
C GLU A 104 -1.72 -0.49 -7.27
N LEU A 105 -2.62 -1.12 -6.53
CA LEU A 105 -3.44 -2.22 -7.05
C LEU A 105 -4.43 -1.75 -8.12
N ALA A 106 -5.04 -0.57 -7.96
CA ALA A 106 -5.85 0.06 -9.00
C ALA A 106 -5.05 0.38 -10.27
N GLY A 107 -3.84 0.92 -10.11
CA GLY A 107 -2.93 1.19 -11.22
C GLY A 107 -2.55 -0.07 -11.98
N ARG A 108 -2.21 -1.15 -11.27
CA ARG A 108 -1.93 -2.47 -11.87
C ARG A 108 -3.13 -3.02 -12.63
N PHE A 109 -4.33 -2.91 -12.07
CA PHE A 109 -5.56 -3.34 -12.71
C PHE A 109 -5.83 -2.59 -14.02
N HIS A 110 -5.69 -1.27 -14.04
CA HIS A 110 -5.86 -0.46 -15.24
C HIS A 110 -4.76 -0.69 -16.27
N PHE A 111 -3.53 -0.92 -15.83
CA PHE A 111 -2.41 -1.25 -16.70
C PHE A 111 -2.64 -2.58 -17.43
N GLN A 112 -3.08 -3.61 -16.70
CA GLN A 112 -3.44 -4.91 -17.29
C GLN A 112 -4.62 -4.82 -18.27
N SER A 113 -5.51 -3.83 -18.07
CA SER A 113 -6.64 -3.54 -18.96
C SER A 113 -6.27 -2.64 -20.16
N ALA A 114 -4.98 -2.46 -20.44
CA ALA A 114 -4.43 -1.60 -21.50
C ALA A 114 -4.85 -0.11 -21.40
N ASN A 115 -5.20 0.36 -20.20
CA ASN A 115 -5.58 1.75 -19.96
C ASN A 115 -4.43 2.51 -19.27
N ALA A 116 -3.38 2.79 -20.05
CA ALA A 116 -2.12 3.36 -19.56
C ALA A 116 -2.29 4.75 -18.91
N ILE A 117 -3.22 5.57 -19.41
CA ILE A 117 -3.45 6.93 -18.89
C ILE A 117 -4.01 6.87 -17.47
N ILE A 118 -5.04 6.07 -17.27
CA ILE A 118 -5.64 5.89 -15.94
C ILE A 118 -4.66 5.18 -15.01
N ALA A 119 -3.97 4.14 -15.51
CA ALA A 119 -2.94 3.45 -14.74
C ALA A 119 -1.86 4.40 -14.22
N LYS A 120 -1.37 5.33 -15.07
CA LYS A 120 -0.38 6.33 -14.69
C LYS A 120 -0.85 7.15 -13.49
N THR A 121 -2.08 7.67 -13.54
CA THR A 121 -2.64 8.50 -12.46
C THR A 121 -2.63 7.76 -11.11
N TYR A 122 -3.09 6.51 -11.08
CA TYR A 122 -3.09 5.73 -9.85
C TYR A 122 -1.67 5.37 -9.38
N LEU A 123 -0.78 5.01 -10.30
CA LEU A 123 0.60 4.69 -9.96
C LEU A 123 1.37 5.91 -9.44
N ASP A 124 1.12 7.10 -9.99
CA ASP A 124 1.67 8.36 -9.48
C ASP A 124 1.15 8.65 -8.06
N ASN A 125 -0.16 8.50 -7.83
CA ASN A 125 -0.74 8.64 -6.50
C ASN A 125 -0.16 7.62 -5.49
N ALA A 126 0.09 6.39 -5.94
CA ALA A 126 0.73 5.38 -5.10
C ALA A 126 2.16 5.79 -4.72
N ARG A 127 2.98 6.28 -5.69
CA ARG A 127 4.33 6.80 -5.43
C ARG A 127 4.32 7.87 -4.35
N HIS A 128 3.44 8.88 -4.49
CA HIS A 128 3.34 9.97 -3.54
C HIS A 128 2.92 9.50 -2.15
N ALA A 129 1.92 8.61 -2.07
CA ALA A 129 1.50 8.05 -0.79
C ALA A 129 2.60 7.21 -0.12
N TYR A 130 3.35 6.42 -0.88
CA TYR A 130 4.49 5.66 -0.36
C TYR A 130 5.65 6.55 0.06
N LEU A 131 5.92 7.64 -0.69
CA LEU A 131 6.93 8.61 -0.30
C LEU A 131 6.55 9.29 1.01
N GLN A 132 5.31 9.75 1.14
CA GLN A 132 4.77 10.36 2.35
C GLN A 132 4.80 9.40 3.56
N TRP A 133 4.60 8.10 3.32
CA TRP A 133 4.69 7.07 4.36
C TRP A 133 6.14 6.71 4.71
N GLY A 134 7.14 7.16 3.94
CA GLY A 134 8.55 6.79 4.11
C GLY A 134 8.93 5.42 3.52
N ALA A 135 8.06 4.80 2.73
CA ALA A 135 8.31 3.48 2.13
C ALA A 135 9.13 3.59 0.82
N ILE A 136 10.35 4.12 0.91
CA ILE A 136 11.23 4.42 -0.22
C ILE A 136 11.49 3.21 -1.12
N LEU A 137 11.66 2.03 -0.53
CA LEU A 137 11.85 0.82 -1.32
C LEU A 137 10.62 0.48 -2.19
N LYS A 138 9.42 0.75 -1.69
CA LYS A 138 8.19 0.59 -2.48
C LYS A 138 8.17 1.53 -3.67
N VAL A 139 8.58 2.79 -3.48
CA VAL A 139 8.71 3.77 -4.58
C VAL A 139 9.68 3.25 -5.64
N LYS A 140 10.89 2.84 -5.24
CA LYS A 140 11.89 2.29 -6.17
C LYS A 140 11.40 1.07 -6.93
N TYR A 141 10.71 0.14 -6.28
CA TYR A 141 10.14 -1.03 -6.95
C TYR A 141 9.05 -0.65 -7.94
N LEU A 142 8.17 0.30 -7.58
CA LEU A 142 7.10 0.76 -8.45
C LEU A 142 7.66 1.45 -9.70
N GLU A 143 8.64 2.33 -9.53
CA GLU A 143 9.33 3.02 -10.62
C GLU A 143 10.10 2.04 -11.53
N LYS A 144 10.76 1.05 -10.95
CA LYS A 144 11.45 0.00 -11.72
C LYS A 144 10.47 -0.82 -12.57
N GLU A 145 9.31 -1.16 -12.02
CA GLU A 145 8.31 -1.99 -12.70
C GLU A 145 7.53 -1.21 -13.76
N PHE A 146 7.16 0.04 -13.47
CA PHE A 146 6.29 0.86 -14.30
C PHE A 146 6.98 2.11 -14.87
N GLY A 147 8.30 2.12 -14.96
CA GLY A 147 9.06 3.27 -15.45
C GLY A 147 8.64 3.78 -16.83
N SER A 148 8.21 2.87 -17.73
CA SER A 148 7.68 3.24 -19.05
C SER A 148 6.40 4.07 -18.98
N VAL A 149 5.63 3.97 -17.90
CA VAL A 149 4.37 4.68 -17.68
C VAL A 149 4.57 5.91 -16.78
N LEU A 150 5.40 5.76 -15.75
CA LEU A 150 5.63 6.78 -14.73
C LEU A 150 6.60 7.88 -15.17
N GLY A 151 7.55 7.57 -16.06
CA GLY A 151 8.58 8.52 -16.50
C GLY A 151 9.69 8.70 -15.46
N LYS A 152 10.15 9.95 -15.26
CA LYS A 152 11.24 10.26 -14.32
C LYS A 152 10.94 9.84 -12.89
N SER A 153 12.01 9.49 -12.17
CA SER A 153 11.93 9.17 -10.74
C SER A 153 11.62 10.42 -9.90
N ILE A 154 10.61 10.34 -9.02
CA ILE A 154 10.33 11.43 -8.08
C ILE A 154 11.41 11.59 -7.01
N LEU A 155 12.23 10.57 -6.79
CA LEU A 155 13.37 10.64 -5.87
C LEU A 155 14.50 11.48 -6.45
N GLU A 156 14.68 11.48 -7.79
CA GLU A 156 15.64 12.33 -8.50
C GLU A 156 15.14 13.78 -8.55
N GLU A 157 13.86 14.00 -8.89
CA GLU A 157 13.24 15.32 -8.90
C GLU A 157 13.30 16.01 -7.53
N THR A 158 13.12 15.26 -6.45
CA THR A 158 13.23 15.77 -5.08
C THR A 158 14.67 16.20 -4.78
N SER A 159 15.68 15.51 -5.32
CA SER A 159 17.09 15.86 -5.14
C SER A 159 17.50 17.09 -5.94
N GLU A 160 16.99 17.27 -7.16
CA GLU A 160 17.28 18.45 -8.00
C GLU A 160 16.61 19.73 -7.46
N ASN A 161 15.42 19.64 -6.89
CA ASN A 161 14.69 20.78 -6.33
C ASN A 161 15.21 21.25 -4.96
N THR A 162 16.11 20.50 -4.32
CA THR A 162 16.71 20.86 -3.02
C THR A 162 17.63 22.09 -3.10
N VAL A 163 17.98 22.54 -4.31
CA VAL A 163 18.84 23.73 -4.50
C VAL A 163 18.05 25.05 -4.39
N THR A 164 16.73 25.06 -4.45
CA THR A 164 15.93 26.30 -4.60
C THR A 164 14.72 26.47 -3.68
N GLY A 165 14.49 25.72 -2.62
CA GLY A 165 13.30 26.09 -1.91
C GLY A 165 12.77 25.34 -0.71
N SER A 166 12.56 26.11 0.30
CA SER A 166 11.62 26.04 1.42
C SER A 166 11.71 24.90 2.45
N LEU A 167 11.45 25.26 3.70
CA LEU A 167 11.45 24.45 4.91
C LEU A 167 10.76 23.06 4.80
N GLN A 168 9.74 22.90 3.94
CA GLN A 168 9.08 21.62 3.70
C GLN A 168 9.97 20.56 3.04
N ASN A 169 10.96 20.97 2.24
CA ASN A 169 11.90 20.06 1.60
C ASN A 169 13.00 19.58 2.58
N ALA A 170 13.33 20.41 3.57
CA ALA A 170 14.27 20.03 4.63
C ALA A 170 13.73 18.88 5.49
N ASP A 171 12.45 18.92 5.86
CA ASP A 171 11.80 17.86 6.62
C ASP A 171 11.72 16.54 5.83
N MET A 172 11.46 16.61 4.53
CA MET A 172 11.40 15.43 3.67
C MET A 172 12.78 14.79 3.48
N ASN A 173 13.83 15.60 3.30
CA ASN A 173 15.20 15.09 3.21
C ASN A 173 15.66 14.49 4.53
N LEU A 174 15.29 15.08 5.66
CA LEU A 174 15.55 14.54 6.98
C LEU A 174 14.87 13.17 7.18
N VAL A 175 13.61 13.02 6.74
CA VAL A 175 12.88 11.74 6.77
C VAL A 175 13.57 10.71 5.87
N LEU A 176 14.01 11.11 4.67
CA LEU A 176 14.74 10.23 3.75
C LEU A 176 16.10 9.80 4.31
N GLU A 177 16.87 10.73 4.87
CA GLU A 177 18.16 10.43 5.51
C GLU A 177 17.99 9.54 6.74
N THR A 178 16.99 9.82 7.57
CA THR A 178 16.68 9.03 8.76
C THR A 178 16.23 7.63 8.38
N SER A 179 15.35 7.50 7.38
CA SER A 179 14.91 6.20 6.85
C SER A 179 16.06 5.40 6.25
N ASN A 180 16.94 6.04 5.49
CA ASN A 180 18.15 5.41 4.93
C ASN A 180 19.16 5.01 6.04
N ALA A 181 19.28 5.85 7.08
CA ALA A 181 20.14 5.54 8.23
C ALA A 181 19.62 4.32 9.00
N ILE A 182 18.30 4.23 9.21
CA ILE A 182 17.66 3.08 9.87
C ILE A 182 17.83 1.81 9.01
N ASN A 183 17.61 1.89 7.70
CA ASN A 183 17.74 0.76 6.79
C ASN A 183 19.19 0.27 6.61
N ASN A 184 20.17 1.16 6.76
CA ASN A 184 21.59 0.85 6.63
C ASN A 184 22.28 0.58 7.98
N ALA A 185 21.61 0.82 9.10
CA ALA A 185 22.17 0.58 10.40
C ALA A 185 22.19 -0.92 10.72
N LYS A 186 23.37 -1.51 10.67
CA LYS A 186 23.63 -2.87 11.16
C LYS A 186 23.72 -2.93 12.69
N ASP A 187 23.67 -1.77 13.33
CA ASP A 187 23.92 -1.64 14.77
C ASP A 187 22.96 -0.60 15.36
N ILE A 188 22.17 -1.01 16.35
CA ILE A 188 21.17 -0.17 17.03
C ILE A 188 21.81 1.05 17.67
N ASP A 189 23.02 0.92 18.19
CA ASP A 189 23.76 2.00 18.86
C ASP A 189 24.07 3.16 17.88
N ARG A 190 24.37 2.84 16.62
CA ARG A 190 24.63 3.83 15.57
C ARG A 190 23.36 4.57 15.13
N VAL A 191 22.20 3.92 15.23
CA VAL A 191 20.88 4.55 15.00
C VAL A 191 20.57 5.54 16.11
N ILE A 192 20.80 5.15 17.36
CA ILE A 192 20.59 6.00 18.54
C ILE A 192 21.50 7.23 18.49
N GLU A 193 22.78 7.04 18.16
CA GLU A 193 23.73 8.14 18.05
C GLU A 193 23.32 9.18 16.97
N LYS A 194 22.85 8.71 15.80
CA LYS A 194 22.34 9.59 14.74
C LYS A 194 21.04 10.31 15.12
N LEU A 195 20.14 9.64 15.81
CA LEU A 195 18.90 10.26 16.29
C LEU A 195 19.18 11.34 17.35
N MET A 196 20.17 11.12 18.21
CA MET A 196 20.59 12.11 19.23
C MET A 196 21.33 13.32 18.66
N GLN A 197 21.85 13.26 17.42
CA GLN A 197 22.45 14.41 16.73
C GLN A 197 21.41 15.31 16.04
N ILE A 198 20.16 14.85 15.91
CA ILE A 198 19.06 15.56 15.20
C ILE A 198 18.18 16.33 16.21
N VAL A 199 18.28 16.04 17.50
CA VAL A 199 17.62 16.74 18.61
C VAL A 199 18.52 17.85 19.15
#